data_61790ffc0711090605687bcc8e01ce4e
#
_entry.id   61790ffc0711090605687bcc8e01ce4e
#
_cell.length_a   1.000
_cell.length_b   1.000
_cell.length_c   1.000
_cell.angle_alpha   90.00
_cell.angle_beta   90.00
_cell.angle_gamma   90.00
#
_symmetry.space_group_name_H-M   'P 1'
#
loop_
_entity.id
_entity.type
_entity.pdbx_description
1 polymer ?
#
loop_
_entity_poly.entity_id
_entity_poly.type
_entity_poly.pdbx_seq_one_letter_code
_entity_poly.pdbx_strand_id
1 'polypeptide(L)'
;MLNHKTRFAPSPNGKLHLGHAFSAIISEKIAKKYDGEFLVRIEDIDMSRSPKKNIKRIIDDLKWLNIKFEDKKIRRQSKFYDIYEHFLKRLRDLNLIYPCWATRSEIKKSIIQNKNSYRNWNIDPDGQYIYPGIYKNISSAERSGLMLSGKDFSWRLDMQKAINYAENKLNSKIYFTEIGLEPIGKRMAEPQLYGDIIIARKDIPTSYHLAVTIDDFQQNISIVSRGLDLYPATSIHRLLQVIFNFNEPQWFHHNLSLIHISEPTRQL
;
A
#
# COMPACT_ATOMS: atom_id res chain seq x y z
N MET A 1 19.49 -10.14 20.44
CA MET A 1 18.81 -8.84 20.45
C MET A 1 17.99 -8.72 19.16
N LEU A 2 16.73 -8.28 19.23
CA LEU A 2 15.94 -7.99 18.02
C LEU A 2 16.60 -6.80 17.30
N ASN A 3 17.12 -7.04 16.10
CA ASN A 3 17.70 -5.96 15.29
C ASN A 3 16.55 -5.16 14.68
N HIS A 4 16.13 -4.09 15.37
CA HIS A 4 15.03 -3.24 14.92
C HIS A 4 15.39 -2.53 13.61
N LYS A 5 14.45 -2.51 12.66
CA LYS A 5 14.63 -1.79 11.41
C LYS A 5 13.42 -0.91 11.14
N THR A 6 13.72 0.33 10.75
CA THR A 6 12.75 1.29 10.25
C THR A 6 13.08 1.68 8.81
N ARG A 7 12.18 2.34 8.14
CA ARG A 7 12.43 2.87 6.81
C ARG A 7 11.71 4.19 6.56
N PHE A 8 12.33 5.04 5.74
CA PHE A 8 11.67 6.12 5.02
C PHE A 8 11.52 5.72 3.56
N ALA A 9 10.30 5.79 3.02
CA ALA A 9 9.95 5.21 1.73
C ALA A 9 9.22 6.21 0.82
N PRO A 10 9.93 7.26 0.30
CA PRO A 10 9.32 8.28 -0.52
C PRO A 10 9.08 7.82 -1.96
N SER A 11 7.95 8.24 -2.55
CA SER A 11 7.70 8.17 -3.99
C SER A 11 8.37 9.36 -4.69
N PRO A 12 9.14 9.14 -5.79
CA PRO A 12 9.87 10.20 -6.48
C PRO A 12 9.00 10.98 -7.49
N ASN A 13 7.71 11.18 -7.19
CA ASN A 13 6.76 11.89 -8.04
C ASN A 13 7.00 13.41 -8.07
N GLY A 14 7.72 13.94 -7.09
CA GLY A 14 8.00 15.36 -6.92
C GLY A 14 9.20 15.63 -6.02
N LYS A 15 9.32 16.87 -5.56
CA LYS A 15 10.30 17.27 -4.55
C LYS A 15 9.82 16.83 -3.16
N LEU A 16 10.76 16.57 -2.26
CA LEU A 16 10.40 16.42 -0.85
C LEU A 16 9.89 17.77 -0.31
N HIS A 17 8.95 17.71 0.60
CA HIS A 17 8.44 18.84 1.37
C HIS A 17 8.65 18.58 2.87
N LEU A 18 8.32 19.57 3.71
CA LEU A 18 8.56 19.51 5.14
C LEU A 18 7.98 18.25 5.82
N GLY A 19 6.81 17.79 5.38
CA GLY A 19 6.21 16.56 5.89
C GLY A 19 7.03 15.30 5.59
N HIS A 20 7.64 15.22 4.41
CA HIS A 20 8.55 14.13 4.10
C HIS A 20 9.82 14.20 4.96
N ALA A 21 10.38 15.39 5.16
CA ALA A 21 11.51 15.60 6.05
C ALA A 21 11.18 15.18 7.49
N PHE A 22 10.00 15.55 7.99
CA PHE A 22 9.51 15.15 9.32
C PHE A 22 9.40 13.64 9.44
N SER A 23 8.75 12.95 8.47
CA SER A 23 8.63 11.49 8.46
C SER A 23 10.00 10.80 8.43
N ALA A 24 10.95 11.31 7.64
CA ALA A 24 12.29 10.75 7.57
C ALA A 24 13.04 10.88 8.91
N ILE A 25 12.97 12.06 9.54
CA ILE A 25 13.59 12.33 10.85
C ILE A 25 12.98 11.46 11.95
N ILE A 26 11.65 11.31 11.97
CA ILE A 26 10.97 10.45 12.95
C ILE A 26 11.40 8.99 12.76
N SER A 27 11.43 8.49 11.52
CA SER A 27 11.86 7.12 11.24
C SER A 27 13.30 6.85 11.68
N GLU A 28 14.21 7.79 11.43
CA GLU A 28 15.61 7.70 11.88
C GLU A 28 15.72 7.76 13.41
N LYS A 29 14.98 8.67 14.07
CA LYS A 29 14.96 8.76 15.54
C LYS A 29 14.44 7.48 16.20
N ILE A 30 13.40 6.85 15.62
CA ILE A 30 12.89 5.57 16.12
C ILE A 30 13.98 4.50 15.98
N ALA A 31 14.66 4.39 14.83
CA ALA A 31 15.76 3.46 14.67
C ALA A 31 16.83 3.66 15.75
N LYS A 32 17.28 4.89 15.96
CA LYS A 32 18.27 5.23 17.01
C LYS A 32 17.79 4.90 18.41
N LYS A 33 16.52 5.16 18.73
CA LYS A 33 15.94 4.85 20.06
C LYS A 33 16.03 3.36 20.41
N TYR A 34 15.91 2.50 19.41
CA TYR A 34 15.93 1.04 19.59
C TYR A 34 17.28 0.41 19.18
N ASP A 35 18.33 1.20 19.03
CA ASP A 35 19.66 0.75 18.56
C ASP A 35 19.54 -0.11 17.27
N GLY A 36 18.69 0.36 16.36
CA GLY A 36 18.31 -0.33 15.14
C GLY A 36 18.86 0.33 13.89
N GLU A 37 18.48 -0.23 12.73
CA GLU A 37 18.90 0.23 11.42
C GLU A 37 17.81 1.10 10.76
N PHE A 38 18.20 2.24 10.20
CA PHE A 38 17.35 3.08 9.36
C PHE A 38 17.65 2.82 7.87
N LEU A 39 16.62 2.53 7.08
CA LEU A 39 16.72 2.24 5.66
C LEU A 39 16.01 3.29 4.81
N VAL A 40 16.48 3.51 3.58
CA VAL A 40 15.83 4.32 2.57
C VAL A 40 15.32 3.40 1.46
N ARG A 41 14.05 3.58 1.07
CA ARG A 41 13.44 2.89 -0.07
C ARG A 41 12.82 3.92 -1.00
N ILE A 42 13.11 3.80 -2.29
CA ILE A 42 12.48 4.62 -3.33
C ILE A 42 11.29 3.85 -3.92
N GLU A 43 10.10 4.40 -3.75
CA GLU A 43 8.85 3.80 -4.24
C GLU A 43 8.56 4.24 -5.68
N ASP A 44 9.33 3.69 -6.61
CA ASP A 44 9.33 4.00 -8.03
C ASP A 44 8.71 2.88 -8.91
N ILE A 45 7.65 2.23 -8.42
CA ILE A 45 6.92 1.19 -9.18
C ILE A 45 6.31 1.71 -10.49
N ASP A 46 5.97 2.99 -10.56
CA ASP A 46 5.54 3.64 -11.79
C ASP A 46 6.69 4.53 -12.31
N MET A 47 7.51 3.95 -13.19
CA MET A 47 8.69 4.64 -13.73
C MET A 47 8.31 5.87 -14.57
N SER A 48 7.11 5.90 -15.15
CA SER A 48 6.64 7.06 -15.94
C SER A 48 6.48 8.31 -15.08
N ARG A 49 6.16 8.12 -13.79
CA ARG A 49 6.01 9.17 -12.78
C ARG A 49 7.24 9.35 -11.89
N SER A 50 8.31 8.61 -12.14
CA SER A 50 9.48 8.52 -11.27
C SER A 50 10.78 8.95 -11.97
N PRO A 51 10.91 10.24 -12.37
CA PRO A 51 12.10 10.70 -13.07
C PRO A 51 13.38 10.50 -12.25
N LYS A 52 14.45 10.03 -12.87
CA LYS A 52 15.77 9.79 -12.21
C LYS A 52 16.28 11.03 -11.46
N LYS A 53 16.01 12.24 -11.98
CA LYS A 53 16.37 13.52 -11.32
C LYS A 53 15.73 13.69 -9.95
N ASN A 54 14.48 13.20 -9.76
CA ASN A 54 13.81 13.31 -8.47
C ASN A 54 14.39 12.33 -7.45
N ILE A 55 14.80 11.14 -7.89
CA ILE A 55 15.46 10.17 -7.01
C ILE A 55 16.77 10.74 -6.48
N LYS A 56 17.59 11.37 -7.36
CA LYS A 56 18.82 12.02 -6.93
C LYS A 56 18.54 13.14 -5.92
N ARG A 57 17.55 13.99 -6.19
CA ARG A 57 17.15 15.06 -5.27
C ARG A 57 16.73 14.54 -3.90
N ILE A 58 15.93 13.48 -3.84
CA ILE A 58 15.55 12.84 -2.57
C ILE A 58 16.80 12.46 -1.76
N ILE A 59 17.78 11.84 -2.40
CA ILE A 59 19.04 11.45 -1.74
C ILE A 59 19.81 12.67 -1.26
N ASP A 60 19.92 13.71 -2.11
CA ASP A 60 20.61 14.96 -1.78
C ASP A 60 19.91 15.69 -0.61
N ASP A 61 18.56 15.75 -0.63
CA ASP A 61 17.76 16.36 0.45
C ASP A 61 17.92 15.62 1.78
N LEU A 62 17.93 14.27 1.77
CA LEU A 62 18.16 13.48 2.97
C LEU A 62 19.58 13.70 3.55
N LYS A 63 20.59 13.81 2.69
CA LYS A 63 21.96 14.14 3.10
C LYS A 63 22.06 15.57 3.67
N TRP A 64 21.37 16.53 3.05
CA TRP A 64 21.29 17.90 3.54
C TRP A 64 20.62 17.98 4.93
N LEU A 65 19.60 17.15 5.18
CA LEU A 65 18.98 17.01 6.51
C LEU A 65 19.88 16.27 7.51
N ASN A 66 21.10 15.88 7.12
CA ASN A 66 22.04 15.12 7.94
C ASN A 66 21.50 13.76 8.44
N ILE A 67 20.56 13.16 7.70
CA ILE A 67 20.03 11.82 7.98
C ILE A 67 21.08 10.79 7.57
N LYS A 68 21.38 9.84 8.47
CA LYS A 68 22.40 8.82 8.25
C LYS A 68 21.80 7.57 7.61
N PHE A 69 22.26 7.21 6.42
CA PHE A 69 21.91 5.97 5.71
C PHE A 69 23.04 5.54 4.78
N GLU A 70 23.02 4.28 4.34
CA GLU A 70 24.00 3.74 3.40
C GLU A 70 23.44 3.76 1.98
N ASP A 71 24.06 4.53 1.07
CA ASP A 71 23.64 4.67 -0.33
C ASP A 71 23.50 3.30 -1.04
N LYS A 72 24.39 2.34 -0.74
CA LYS A 72 24.37 1.00 -1.32
C LYS A 72 23.18 0.14 -0.86
N LYS A 73 22.55 0.50 0.25
CA LYS A 73 21.36 -0.19 0.81
C LYS A 73 20.05 0.43 0.34
N ILE A 74 20.08 1.49 -0.46
CA ILE A 74 18.86 2.09 -0.99
C ILE A 74 18.16 1.07 -1.89
N ARG A 75 16.97 0.64 -1.47
CA ARG A 75 16.10 -0.21 -2.27
C ARG A 75 15.29 0.63 -3.25
N ARG A 76 15.23 0.20 -4.51
CA ARG A 76 14.35 0.80 -5.54
C ARG A 76 13.33 -0.24 -5.97
N GLN A 77 12.06 0.05 -5.83
CA GLN A 77 10.98 -0.89 -6.13
C GLN A 77 10.98 -1.35 -7.58
N SER A 78 11.31 -0.47 -8.52
CA SER A 78 11.40 -0.77 -9.95
C SER A 78 12.39 -1.89 -10.32
N LYS A 79 13.23 -2.31 -9.39
CA LYS A 79 14.19 -3.41 -9.60
C LYS A 79 13.70 -4.78 -9.10
N PHE A 80 12.46 -4.87 -8.60
CA PHE A 80 11.96 -6.07 -7.92
C PHE A 80 10.58 -6.52 -8.42
N TYR A 81 10.25 -6.22 -9.68
CA TYR A 81 8.98 -6.62 -10.28
C TYR A 81 8.76 -8.13 -10.30
N ASP A 82 9.81 -8.92 -10.51
CA ASP A 82 9.81 -10.37 -10.46
C ASP A 82 9.33 -10.90 -9.09
N ILE A 83 9.77 -10.27 -8.01
CA ILE A 83 9.32 -10.60 -6.66
C ILE A 83 7.84 -10.27 -6.49
N TYR A 84 7.40 -9.09 -6.92
CA TYR A 84 5.98 -8.71 -6.83
C TYR A 84 5.09 -9.63 -7.66
N GLU A 85 5.53 -10.02 -8.85
CA GLU A 85 4.83 -10.97 -9.71
C GLU A 85 4.71 -12.35 -9.05
N HIS A 86 5.77 -12.82 -8.38
CA HIS A 86 5.72 -14.06 -7.61
C HIS A 86 4.60 -14.02 -6.55
N PHE A 87 4.47 -12.95 -5.78
CA PHE A 87 3.42 -12.81 -4.77
C PHE A 87 2.03 -12.58 -5.39
N LEU A 88 1.95 -11.87 -6.52
CA LEU A 88 0.72 -11.75 -7.30
C LEU A 88 0.24 -13.12 -7.78
N LYS A 89 1.15 -13.98 -8.26
CA LYS A 89 0.83 -15.36 -8.65
C LYS A 89 0.26 -16.14 -7.45
N ARG A 90 0.83 -16.00 -6.26
CA ARG A 90 0.29 -16.65 -5.05
C ARG A 90 -1.14 -16.23 -4.74
N LEU A 91 -1.48 -14.93 -4.91
CA LEU A 91 -2.87 -14.47 -4.75
C LEU A 91 -3.81 -15.09 -5.78
N ARG A 92 -3.35 -15.29 -7.03
CA ARG A 92 -4.11 -15.98 -8.08
C ARG A 92 -4.34 -17.45 -7.71
N ASP A 93 -3.28 -18.15 -7.33
CA ASP A 93 -3.32 -19.56 -6.97
C ASP A 93 -4.26 -19.82 -5.78
N LEU A 94 -4.37 -18.86 -4.85
CA LEU A 94 -5.33 -18.85 -3.75
C LEU A 94 -6.74 -18.41 -4.16
N ASN A 95 -6.96 -18.04 -5.43
CA ASN A 95 -8.23 -17.51 -5.95
C ASN A 95 -8.77 -16.30 -5.17
N LEU A 96 -7.85 -15.45 -4.68
CA LEU A 96 -8.15 -14.23 -3.91
C LEU A 96 -8.23 -12.98 -4.76
N ILE A 97 -7.85 -13.05 -6.04
CA ILE A 97 -7.91 -11.93 -6.97
C ILE A 97 -8.65 -12.34 -8.25
N TYR A 98 -9.20 -11.35 -8.92
CA TYR A 98 -9.89 -11.53 -10.20
C TYR A 98 -9.53 -10.40 -11.19
N PRO A 99 -9.55 -10.67 -12.50
CA PRO A 99 -9.29 -9.66 -13.52
C PRO A 99 -10.48 -8.70 -13.65
N CYS A 100 -10.17 -7.42 -13.85
CA CYS A 100 -11.14 -6.34 -13.98
C CYS A 100 -10.77 -5.42 -15.13
N TRP A 101 -11.65 -5.30 -16.11
CA TRP A 101 -11.50 -4.45 -17.30
C TRP A 101 -12.15 -3.08 -17.14
N ALA A 102 -12.79 -2.80 -16.00
CA ALA A 102 -13.52 -1.56 -15.78
C ALA A 102 -12.60 -0.33 -15.86
N THR A 103 -12.97 0.60 -16.71
CA THR A 103 -12.41 1.94 -16.75
C THR A 103 -13.01 2.81 -15.63
N ARG A 104 -12.35 3.93 -15.31
CA ARG A 104 -12.88 4.92 -14.35
C ARG A 104 -14.25 5.43 -14.76
N SER A 105 -14.46 5.63 -16.06
CA SER A 105 -15.74 6.10 -16.61
C SER A 105 -16.86 5.07 -16.40
N GLU A 106 -16.59 3.80 -16.66
CA GLU A 106 -17.57 2.71 -16.45
C GLU A 106 -17.92 2.53 -14.99
N ILE A 107 -16.93 2.61 -14.08
CA ILE A 107 -17.17 2.58 -12.63
C ILE A 107 -18.11 3.73 -12.23
N LYS A 108 -17.78 4.97 -12.64
CA LYS A 108 -18.63 6.14 -12.36
C LYS A 108 -20.03 5.97 -12.92
N LYS A 109 -20.16 5.51 -14.17
CA LYS A 109 -21.46 5.27 -14.81
C LYS A 109 -22.28 4.22 -14.06
N SER A 110 -21.67 3.11 -13.66
CA SER A 110 -22.31 2.05 -12.88
C SER A 110 -22.83 2.56 -11.53
N ILE A 111 -22.05 3.40 -10.83
CA ILE A 111 -22.47 4.02 -9.56
C ILE A 111 -23.66 4.95 -9.77
N ILE A 112 -23.66 5.78 -10.85
CA ILE A 112 -24.74 6.70 -11.17
C ILE A 112 -26.02 5.95 -11.56
N GLN A 113 -25.92 4.87 -12.31
CA GLN A 113 -27.05 4.06 -12.75
C GLN A 113 -27.78 3.37 -11.59
N ASN A 114 -27.11 3.11 -10.49
CA ASN A 114 -27.72 2.68 -9.24
C ASN A 114 -28.46 3.85 -8.57
N LYS A 115 -29.56 4.30 -9.21
CA LYS A 115 -30.32 5.54 -8.94
C LYS A 115 -30.63 5.82 -7.46
N ASN A 116 -30.73 4.81 -6.60
CA ASN A 116 -31.03 4.98 -5.19
C ASN A 116 -29.78 5.20 -4.32
N SER A 117 -28.58 5.11 -4.86
CA SER A 117 -27.33 5.03 -4.08
C SER A 117 -26.28 6.07 -4.45
N TYR A 118 -26.42 6.83 -5.55
CA TYR A 118 -25.33 7.72 -6.00
C TYR A 118 -24.93 8.76 -4.95
N ARG A 119 -25.90 9.36 -4.26
CA ARG A 119 -25.62 10.34 -3.18
C ARG A 119 -25.07 9.70 -1.90
N ASN A 120 -25.28 8.40 -1.74
CA ASN A 120 -24.91 7.62 -0.55
C ASN A 120 -23.94 6.47 -0.88
N TRP A 121 -23.28 6.51 -2.07
CA TRP A 121 -22.31 5.47 -2.40
C TRP A 121 -21.13 5.54 -1.45
N ASN A 122 -20.71 4.39 -0.91
CA ASN A 122 -19.63 4.32 0.04
C ASN A 122 -18.32 4.81 -0.57
N ILE A 123 -17.61 5.61 0.19
CA ILE A 123 -16.29 6.13 -0.12
C ILE A 123 -15.30 5.39 0.76
N ASP A 124 -14.17 5.00 0.19
CA ASP A 124 -13.08 4.40 0.92
C ASP A 124 -12.32 5.44 1.78
N PRO A 125 -11.45 5.01 2.69
CA PRO A 125 -10.69 5.93 3.55
C PRO A 125 -9.79 6.92 2.78
N ASP A 126 -9.46 6.62 1.52
CA ASP A 126 -8.65 7.50 0.64
C ASP A 126 -9.54 8.48 -0.16
N GLY A 127 -10.86 8.49 0.10
CA GLY A 127 -11.83 9.37 -0.55
C GLY A 127 -12.25 8.92 -1.95
N GLN A 128 -12.01 7.67 -2.33
CA GLN A 128 -12.42 7.11 -3.62
C GLN A 128 -13.72 6.33 -3.48
N TYR A 129 -14.53 6.31 -4.54
CA TYR A 129 -15.70 5.44 -4.57
C TYR A 129 -15.31 3.98 -4.51
N ILE A 130 -15.93 3.22 -3.60
CA ILE A 130 -15.75 1.77 -3.53
C ILE A 130 -16.19 1.15 -4.86
N TYR A 131 -15.38 0.23 -5.36
CA TYR A 131 -15.65 -0.44 -6.63
C TYR A 131 -16.96 -1.24 -6.59
N PRO A 132 -17.88 -1.05 -7.56
CA PRO A 132 -19.22 -1.66 -7.54
C PRO A 132 -19.26 -3.13 -7.93
N GLY A 133 -18.13 -3.78 -8.19
CA GLY A 133 -18.08 -5.21 -8.47
C GLY A 133 -18.44 -5.63 -9.90
N ILE A 134 -18.40 -4.72 -10.90
CA ILE A 134 -18.86 -4.96 -12.29
C ILE A 134 -18.34 -6.28 -12.87
N TYR A 135 -17.06 -6.61 -12.65
CA TYR A 135 -16.42 -7.82 -13.19
C TYR A 135 -16.18 -8.92 -12.14
N LYS A 136 -16.73 -8.77 -10.94
CA LYS A 136 -16.51 -9.73 -9.85
C LYS A 136 -17.19 -11.08 -10.13
N ASN A 137 -18.44 -11.02 -10.55
CA ASN A 137 -19.32 -12.19 -10.67
C ASN A 137 -19.68 -12.53 -12.13
N ILE A 138 -18.84 -12.14 -13.10
CA ILE A 138 -19.04 -12.57 -14.49
C ILE A 138 -18.80 -14.06 -14.63
N SER A 139 -19.45 -14.69 -15.62
CA SER A 139 -19.28 -16.11 -15.91
C SER A 139 -17.84 -16.47 -16.29
N SER A 140 -17.46 -17.74 -16.08
CA SER A 140 -16.15 -18.22 -16.51
C SER A 140 -15.94 -18.11 -18.02
N ALA A 141 -17.00 -18.34 -18.81
CA ALA A 141 -16.94 -18.19 -20.26
C ALA A 141 -16.69 -16.74 -20.69
N GLU A 142 -17.40 -15.77 -20.10
CA GLU A 142 -17.21 -14.36 -20.36
C GLU A 142 -15.80 -13.90 -19.94
N ARG A 143 -15.34 -14.33 -18.76
CA ARG A 143 -13.99 -14.06 -18.28
C ARG A 143 -12.92 -14.57 -19.23
N SER A 144 -13.07 -15.81 -19.70
CA SER A 144 -12.14 -16.41 -20.67
C SER A 144 -12.15 -15.65 -22.00
N GLY A 145 -13.32 -15.26 -22.51
CA GLY A 145 -13.44 -14.45 -23.71
C GLY A 145 -12.74 -13.08 -23.58
N LEU A 146 -12.93 -12.40 -22.46
CA LEU A 146 -12.26 -11.12 -22.17
C LEU A 146 -10.74 -11.30 -22.03
N MET A 147 -10.25 -12.34 -21.39
CA MET A 147 -8.82 -12.64 -21.31
C MET A 147 -8.19 -12.86 -22.70
N LEU A 148 -8.89 -13.60 -23.57
CA LEU A 148 -8.45 -13.86 -24.95
C LEU A 148 -8.51 -12.61 -25.86
N SER A 149 -9.38 -11.64 -25.54
CA SER A 149 -9.52 -10.41 -26.34
C SER A 149 -8.29 -9.52 -26.35
N GLY A 150 -7.30 -9.77 -25.47
CA GLY A 150 -6.10 -8.96 -25.32
C GLY A 150 -6.31 -7.58 -24.69
N LYS A 151 -7.54 -7.24 -24.26
CA LYS A 151 -7.84 -5.97 -23.60
C LYS A 151 -7.06 -5.82 -22.29
N ASP A 152 -6.65 -4.62 -22.01
CA ASP A 152 -5.97 -4.30 -20.76
C ASP A 152 -6.91 -4.47 -19.58
N PHE A 153 -6.39 -5.02 -18.48
CA PHE A 153 -7.14 -5.23 -17.25
C PHE A 153 -6.23 -4.98 -16.03
N SER A 154 -6.87 -4.80 -14.89
CA SER A 154 -6.20 -4.81 -13.58
C SER A 154 -6.60 -6.04 -12.79
N TRP A 155 -5.73 -6.47 -11.86
CA TRP A 155 -6.11 -7.46 -10.86
C TRP A 155 -6.72 -6.76 -9.65
N ARG A 156 -7.92 -7.19 -9.24
CA ARG A 156 -8.54 -6.72 -8.00
C ARG A 156 -8.51 -7.80 -6.94
N LEU A 157 -8.24 -7.40 -5.70
CA LEU A 157 -8.40 -8.26 -4.53
C LEU A 157 -9.90 -8.44 -4.26
N ASP A 158 -10.38 -9.68 -4.20
CA ASP A 158 -11.70 -10.00 -3.65
C ASP A 158 -11.62 -9.84 -2.14
N MET A 159 -11.97 -8.66 -1.67
CA MET A 159 -11.75 -8.26 -0.28
C MET A 159 -12.41 -9.22 0.70
N GLN A 160 -13.67 -9.62 0.42
CA GLN A 160 -14.39 -10.50 1.33
C GLN A 160 -13.74 -11.90 1.40
N LYS A 161 -13.33 -12.45 0.25
CA LYS A 161 -12.61 -13.75 0.24
C LYS A 161 -11.26 -13.64 0.93
N ALA A 162 -10.54 -12.54 0.73
CA ALA A 162 -9.25 -12.31 1.34
C ALA A 162 -9.35 -12.22 2.88
N ILE A 163 -10.36 -11.50 3.39
CA ILE A 163 -10.66 -11.42 4.83
C ILE A 163 -10.99 -12.77 5.38
N ASN A 164 -11.93 -13.50 4.76
CA ASN A 164 -12.35 -14.83 5.21
C ASN A 164 -11.16 -15.80 5.24
N TYR A 165 -10.31 -15.76 4.20
CA TYR A 165 -9.11 -16.59 4.15
C TYR A 165 -8.14 -16.25 5.31
N ALA A 166 -7.90 -14.98 5.56
CA ALA A 166 -6.97 -14.54 6.61
C ALA A 166 -7.52 -14.83 8.02
N GLU A 167 -8.80 -14.55 8.29
CA GLU A 167 -9.43 -14.83 9.58
C GLU A 167 -9.49 -16.34 9.89
N ASN A 168 -9.81 -17.17 8.90
CA ASN A 168 -9.77 -18.63 9.05
C ASN A 168 -8.35 -19.11 9.37
N LYS A 169 -7.34 -18.54 8.70
CA LYS A 169 -5.93 -18.88 8.96
C LYS A 169 -5.47 -18.49 10.36
N LEU A 170 -5.95 -17.36 10.88
CA LEU A 170 -5.63 -16.87 12.24
C LEU A 170 -6.52 -17.51 13.32
N ASN A 171 -7.65 -18.10 12.94
CA ASN A 171 -8.75 -18.46 13.83
C ASN A 171 -9.21 -17.27 14.71
N SER A 172 -9.16 -16.06 14.18
CA SER A 172 -9.52 -14.81 14.86
C SER A 172 -9.71 -13.67 13.87
N LYS A 173 -10.21 -12.52 14.37
CA LYS A 173 -10.17 -11.26 13.63
C LYS A 173 -8.74 -10.80 13.41
N ILE A 174 -8.55 -9.95 12.38
CA ILE A 174 -7.24 -9.42 12.03
C ILE A 174 -6.95 -8.21 12.91
N TYR A 175 -5.80 -8.20 13.56
CA TYR A 175 -5.33 -7.08 14.39
C TYR A 175 -3.92 -6.66 13.95
N PHE A 176 -3.57 -5.41 14.28
CA PHE A 176 -2.20 -4.89 14.18
C PHE A 176 -1.83 -4.15 15.48
N THR A 177 -0.53 -4.01 15.73
CA THR A 177 -0.01 -3.38 16.95
C THR A 177 0.40 -1.94 16.67
N GLU A 178 -0.36 -0.97 17.20
CA GLU A 178 -0.06 0.46 17.13
C GLU A 178 0.76 0.91 18.35
N ILE A 179 1.85 1.66 18.11
CA ILE A 179 2.74 2.16 19.16
C ILE A 179 2.98 3.68 19.11
N GLY A 180 2.40 4.39 18.15
CA GLY A 180 2.55 5.84 17.94
C GLY A 180 1.33 6.66 18.33
N LEU A 181 0.13 6.04 18.33
CA LEU A 181 -1.14 6.70 18.64
C LEU A 181 -1.80 6.07 19.86
N GLU A 182 -2.22 6.93 20.78
CA GLU A 182 -3.02 6.49 21.94
C GLU A 182 -4.45 6.06 21.53
N PRO A 183 -5.02 5.06 22.21
CA PRO A 183 -4.36 4.15 23.14
C PRO A 183 -3.40 3.20 22.41
N ILE A 184 -2.19 3.04 22.93
CA ILE A 184 -1.20 2.11 22.39
C ILE A 184 -1.69 0.66 22.53
N GLY A 185 -1.38 -0.21 21.56
CA GLY A 185 -1.68 -1.63 21.63
C GLY A 185 -2.38 -2.17 20.37
N LYS A 186 -3.09 -3.28 20.55
CA LYS A 186 -3.79 -3.96 19.46
C LYS A 186 -4.98 -3.14 18.93
N ARG A 187 -5.03 -3.00 17.61
CA ARG A 187 -6.12 -2.36 16.87
C ARG A 187 -6.71 -3.36 15.89
N MET A 188 -8.04 -3.39 15.79
CA MET A 188 -8.70 -4.20 14.78
C MET A 188 -8.45 -3.61 13.39
N ALA A 189 -8.07 -4.46 12.45
CA ALA A 189 -7.93 -4.08 11.05
C ALA A 189 -9.33 -4.11 10.38
N GLU A 190 -9.59 -3.11 9.56
CA GLU A 190 -10.87 -2.94 8.86
C GLU A 190 -10.66 -2.85 7.33
N PRO A 191 -10.07 -3.88 6.69
CA PRO A 191 -9.78 -3.84 5.26
C PRO A 191 -11.05 -3.76 4.40
N GLN A 192 -12.20 -4.21 4.91
CA GLN A 192 -13.50 -4.12 4.22
C GLN A 192 -13.89 -2.69 3.84
N LEU A 193 -13.39 -1.68 4.55
CA LEU A 193 -13.65 -0.27 4.25
C LEU A 193 -13.14 0.17 2.88
N TYR A 194 -12.19 -0.56 2.30
CA TYR A 194 -11.63 -0.26 0.98
C TYR A 194 -12.38 -0.94 -0.18
N GLY A 195 -13.21 -1.96 0.11
CA GLY A 195 -13.79 -2.79 -0.94
C GLY A 195 -12.72 -3.51 -1.77
N ASP A 196 -13.05 -3.88 -2.99
CA ASP A 196 -12.15 -4.65 -3.86
C ASP A 196 -11.11 -3.73 -4.54
N ILE A 197 -9.95 -3.57 -3.91
CA ILE A 197 -8.86 -2.71 -4.38
C ILE A 197 -8.12 -3.28 -5.58
N ILE A 198 -7.47 -2.41 -6.36
CA ILE A 198 -6.50 -2.83 -7.39
C ILE A 198 -5.22 -3.29 -6.69
N ILE A 199 -4.83 -4.54 -6.95
CA ILE A 199 -3.61 -5.14 -6.39
C ILE A 199 -2.46 -5.18 -7.39
N ALA A 200 -2.77 -5.18 -8.70
CA ALA A 200 -1.81 -5.05 -9.78
C ALA A 200 -2.48 -4.55 -11.06
N ARG A 201 -1.69 -3.96 -11.96
CA ARG A 201 -2.10 -3.59 -13.31
C ARG A 201 -1.45 -4.54 -14.32
N LYS A 202 -1.90 -4.50 -15.58
CA LYS A 202 -1.30 -5.30 -16.65
C LYS A 202 0.16 -4.91 -16.93
N ASP A 203 0.41 -3.60 -16.94
CA ASP A 203 1.72 -2.98 -17.23
C ASP A 203 2.67 -2.95 -16.03
N ILE A 204 2.13 -3.01 -14.82
CA ILE A 204 2.88 -2.98 -13.56
C ILE A 204 2.35 -4.11 -12.67
N PRO A 205 3.15 -5.18 -12.42
CA PRO A 205 2.69 -6.39 -11.71
C PRO A 205 2.51 -6.18 -10.21
N THR A 206 2.19 -4.96 -9.79
CA THR A 206 2.02 -4.59 -8.39
C THR A 206 1.15 -3.35 -8.24
N SER A 207 0.83 -3.03 -7.00
CA SER A 207 0.27 -1.76 -6.51
C SER A 207 1.07 -1.28 -5.31
N TYR A 208 0.78 -0.07 -4.83
CA TYR A 208 1.36 0.45 -3.59
C TYR A 208 1.22 -0.55 -2.44
N HIS A 209 -0.01 -1.02 -2.17
CA HIS A 209 -0.26 -1.93 -1.04
C HIS A 209 0.51 -3.23 -1.14
N LEU A 210 0.58 -3.83 -2.33
CA LEU A 210 1.31 -5.09 -2.53
C LEU A 210 2.81 -4.88 -2.39
N ALA A 211 3.36 -3.88 -3.09
CA ALA A 211 4.79 -3.63 -3.11
C ALA A 211 5.34 -3.28 -1.72
N VAL A 212 4.69 -2.33 -1.00
CA VAL A 212 5.18 -1.90 0.31
C VAL A 212 5.14 -3.04 1.33
N THR A 213 4.11 -3.89 1.29
CA THR A 213 3.98 -5.03 2.20
C THR A 213 5.08 -6.07 1.96
N ILE A 214 5.38 -6.36 0.69
CA ILE A 214 6.45 -7.30 0.32
C ILE A 214 7.82 -6.73 0.67
N ASP A 215 8.05 -5.45 0.39
CA ASP A 215 9.34 -4.81 0.66
C ASP A 215 9.62 -4.69 2.16
N ASP A 216 8.62 -4.37 2.97
CA ASP A 216 8.78 -4.32 4.43
C ASP A 216 9.18 -5.70 4.96
N PHE A 217 8.59 -6.79 4.43
CA PHE A 217 9.00 -8.15 4.74
C PHE A 217 10.43 -8.46 4.26
N GLN A 218 10.75 -8.17 2.99
CA GLN A 218 12.06 -8.45 2.38
C GLN A 218 13.20 -7.70 3.08
N GLN A 219 12.94 -6.50 3.58
CA GLN A 219 13.91 -5.68 4.31
C GLN A 219 13.91 -5.97 5.82
N ASN A 220 13.06 -6.90 6.30
CA ASN A 220 12.88 -7.23 7.71
C ASN A 220 12.53 -5.98 8.56
N ILE A 221 11.64 -5.12 8.05
CA ILE A 221 11.17 -3.95 8.77
C ILE A 221 10.37 -4.40 10.00
N SER A 222 10.81 -4.01 11.17
CA SER A 222 10.16 -4.34 12.44
C SER A 222 9.27 -3.21 12.98
N ILE A 223 9.54 -1.96 12.58
CA ILE A 223 8.72 -0.80 12.93
C ILE A 223 8.45 0.02 11.68
N VAL A 224 7.17 0.13 11.33
CA VAL A 224 6.69 0.96 10.22
C VAL A 224 6.26 2.31 10.74
N SER A 225 7.07 3.36 10.55
CA SER A 225 6.68 4.72 10.86
C SER A 225 6.18 5.46 9.62
N ARG A 226 5.09 6.21 9.76
CA ARG A 226 4.49 7.01 8.67
C ARG A 226 3.44 7.99 9.18
N GLY A 227 2.96 8.87 8.32
CA GLY A 227 1.92 9.82 8.64
C GLY A 227 0.56 9.17 8.96
N LEU A 228 -0.25 9.87 9.74
CA LEU A 228 -1.60 9.44 10.15
C LEU A 228 -2.56 9.28 8.96
N ASP A 229 -2.33 9.97 7.86
CA ASP A 229 -3.07 9.82 6.59
C ASP A 229 -3.03 8.40 6.03
N LEU A 230 -1.97 7.64 6.32
CA LEU A 230 -1.82 6.25 5.91
C LEU A 230 -2.30 5.24 6.97
N TYR A 231 -2.86 5.69 8.09
CA TYR A 231 -3.35 4.80 9.15
C TYR A 231 -4.39 3.78 8.63
N PRO A 232 -5.41 4.16 7.84
CA PRO A 232 -6.39 3.20 7.34
C PRO A 232 -5.76 2.11 6.47
N ALA A 233 -4.74 2.46 5.66
CA ALA A 233 -4.04 1.51 4.79
C ALA A 233 -3.32 0.39 5.55
N THR A 234 -3.09 0.56 6.87
CA THR A 234 -2.54 -0.50 7.73
C THR A 234 -3.38 -1.76 7.68
N SER A 235 -4.69 -1.61 7.58
CA SER A 235 -5.62 -2.74 7.50
C SER A 235 -5.36 -3.62 6.28
N ILE A 236 -5.09 -3.01 5.13
CA ILE A 236 -4.75 -3.74 3.89
C ILE A 236 -3.38 -4.41 4.01
N HIS A 237 -2.38 -3.69 4.53
CA HIS A 237 -1.04 -4.25 4.67
C HIS A 237 -1.06 -5.44 5.63
N ARG A 238 -1.79 -5.32 6.75
CA ARG A 238 -1.92 -6.40 7.73
C ARG A 238 -2.65 -7.62 7.15
N LEU A 239 -3.71 -7.41 6.38
CA LEU A 239 -4.40 -8.48 5.64
C LEU A 239 -3.43 -9.24 4.72
N LEU A 240 -2.65 -8.53 3.91
CA LEU A 240 -1.67 -9.13 3.00
C LEU A 240 -0.56 -9.87 3.76
N GLN A 241 -0.08 -9.33 4.88
CA GLN A 241 0.91 -10.01 5.74
C GLN A 241 0.38 -11.35 6.25
N VAL A 242 -0.88 -11.41 6.69
CA VAL A 242 -1.51 -12.67 7.14
C VAL A 242 -1.60 -13.66 5.98
N ILE A 243 -2.08 -13.22 4.81
CA ILE A 243 -2.21 -14.07 3.63
C ILE A 243 -0.86 -14.71 3.27
N PHE A 244 0.20 -13.90 3.24
CA PHE A 244 1.54 -14.34 2.84
C PHE A 244 2.34 -15.02 3.96
N ASN A 245 1.84 -15.04 5.19
CA ASN A 245 2.54 -15.54 6.36
C ASN A 245 3.81 -14.72 6.68
N PHE A 246 3.71 -13.40 6.54
CA PHE A 246 4.77 -12.47 6.93
C PHE A 246 4.66 -12.11 8.40
N ASN A 247 5.80 -11.84 9.02
CA ASN A 247 5.84 -11.29 10.37
C ASN A 247 5.16 -9.92 10.42
N GLU A 248 4.45 -9.66 11.50
CA GLU A 248 3.84 -8.36 11.75
C GLU A 248 4.90 -7.37 12.25
N PRO A 249 5.09 -6.21 11.62
CA PRO A 249 5.83 -5.10 12.23
C PRO A 249 4.95 -4.37 13.25
N GLN A 250 5.57 -3.63 14.17
CA GLN A 250 4.86 -2.62 14.94
C GLN A 250 4.62 -1.39 14.07
N TRP A 251 3.51 -0.69 14.31
CA TRP A 251 3.13 0.48 13.55
C TRP A 251 3.25 1.73 14.41
N PHE A 252 3.91 2.75 13.88
CA PHE A 252 4.08 4.04 14.51
C PHE A 252 3.52 5.12 13.58
N HIS A 253 2.27 5.51 13.82
CA HIS A 253 1.68 6.63 13.10
C HIS A 253 1.97 7.93 13.84
N HIS A 254 2.46 8.94 13.12
CA HIS A 254 2.70 10.26 13.65
C HIS A 254 1.73 11.28 13.06
N ASN A 255 1.44 12.33 13.81
CA ASN A 255 0.62 13.42 13.30
C ASN A 255 1.24 14.02 12.03
N LEU A 256 0.38 14.50 11.15
CA LEU A 256 0.81 15.24 9.97
C LEU A 256 1.37 16.60 10.41
N SER A 257 2.38 17.10 9.71
CA SER A 257 2.82 18.48 9.92
C SER A 257 1.69 19.43 9.49
N LEU A 258 1.65 20.65 10.05
CA LEU A 258 0.65 21.67 9.71
C LEU A 258 0.53 21.95 8.21
N ILE A 259 1.58 21.70 7.43
CA ILE A 259 1.59 21.84 5.96
C ILE A 259 0.72 20.77 5.29
N HIS A 260 0.63 19.56 5.83
CA HIS A 260 -0.25 18.52 5.29
C HIS A 260 -1.73 18.83 5.53
N ILE A 261 -2.04 19.62 6.55
CA ILE A 261 -3.41 20.03 6.86
C ILE A 261 -3.89 21.12 5.91
N SER A 262 -2.97 21.94 5.36
CA SER A 262 -3.29 23.06 4.48
C SER A 262 -3.26 22.72 2.97
N GLU A 263 -2.63 21.62 2.56
CA GLU A 263 -2.71 21.15 1.17
C GLU A 263 -3.91 20.21 1.01
N PRO A 264 -4.89 20.55 0.14
CA PRO A 264 -5.92 19.59 -0.22
C PRO A 264 -5.25 18.37 -0.84
N THR A 265 -5.60 17.20 -0.34
CA THR A 265 -5.16 15.91 -0.91
C THR A 265 -5.35 15.99 -2.42
N ARG A 266 -4.28 16.10 -3.19
CA ARG A 266 -4.37 16.05 -4.64
C ARG A 266 -4.90 14.69 -5.00
N GLN A 267 -6.19 14.64 -5.31
CA GLN A 267 -6.85 13.45 -5.86
C GLN A 267 -6.06 13.01 -7.09
N LEU A 268 -5.44 11.87 -6.97
CA LEU A 268 -4.78 11.19 -8.08
C LEU A 268 -5.82 10.59 -9.04
#